data_e68ab2847ce36a3fb48bd95ed8cbad34
#
_entry.id   e68ab2847ce36a3fb48bd95ed8cbad34
#
_cell.length_a   1.000
_cell.length_b   1.000
_cell.length_c   1.000
_cell.angle_alpha   90.00
_cell.angle_beta   90.00
_cell.angle_gamma   90.00
#
_symmetry.space_group_name_H-M   'P 1'
#
loop_
_entity.id
_entity.type
_entity.pdbx_description
1 polymer ?
#
loop_
_entity_poly.entity_id
_entity_poly.type
_entity_poly.pdbx_seq_one_letter_code
_entity_poly.pdbx_strand_id
1 'polypeptide(L)'
;MLRKLALFIVAILVTIQSIAAFSITVPPQEQRCFFEMLDKEDNLHISFQVGDGGNLDIDFWITNPSGELVDDARRSPSETFNHVALVKGRYEYCFSNSFSTVTDKTLSFNVIVIKPFVEDTTSKVDPLAHELRELAAGIEEIINEQEYTIARERMHRNTAESTNSRVMWWSLLQSGILFVVCAFQITYLKRFFE
;
A
#
# COMPACT_ATOMS: atom_id res chain seq x y z
N MET A 1 -31.06 2.14 28.65
CA MET A 1 -30.49 2.80 27.47
C MET A 1 -28.96 2.75 27.44
N LEU A 2 -28.25 3.11 28.51
CA LEU A 2 -26.79 3.07 28.61
C LEU A 2 -26.16 1.71 28.22
N ARG A 3 -26.73 0.60 28.67
CA ARG A 3 -26.20 -0.76 28.39
C ARG A 3 -26.26 -1.12 26.90
N LYS A 4 -27.31 -0.69 26.18
CA LYS A 4 -27.43 -0.88 24.74
C LYS A 4 -26.46 0.01 23.96
N LEU A 5 -26.24 1.23 24.42
CA LEU A 5 -25.28 2.18 23.85
C LEU A 5 -23.83 1.65 24.03
N ALA A 6 -23.49 1.15 25.21
CA ALA A 6 -22.18 0.56 25.48
C ALA A 6 -21.91 -0.68 24.60
N LEU A 7 -22.89 -1.54 24.40
CA LEU A 7 -22.78 -2.70 23.51
C LEU A 7 -22.59 -2.28 22.04
N PHE A 8 -23.24 -1.22 21.60
CA PHE A 8 -23.10 -0.69 20.25
C PHE A 8 -21.72 -0.09 20.02
N ILE A 9 -21.17 0.64 21.01
CA ILE A 9 -19.81 1.19 20.96
C ILE A 9 -18.77 0.08 20.93
N VAL A 10 -18.93 -0.97 21.73
CA VAL A 10 -18.04 -2.14 21.75
C VAL A 10 -18.11 -2.87 20.40
N ALA A 11 -19.31 -3.04 19.82
CA ALA A 11 -19.46 -3.65 18.50
C ALA A 11 -18.75 -2.84 17.40
N ILE A 12 -18.82 -1.52 17.43
CA ILE A 12 -18.10 -0.64 16.49
C ILE A 12 -16.58 -0.74 16.68
N LEU A 13 -16.09 -0.79 17.94
CA LEU A 13 -14.68 -0.94 18.24
C LEU A 13 -14.09 -2.28 17.76
N VAL A 14 -14.89 -3.35 17.82
CA VAL A 14 -14.48 -4.69 17.36
C VAL A 14 -14.43 -4.78 15.83
N THR A 15 -15.22 -3.98 15.12
CA THR A 15 -15.23 -3.99 13.64
C THR A 15 -14.08 -3.20 13.00
N ILE A 16 -13.32 -2.41 13.78
CA ILE A 16 -12.09 -1.76 13.32
C ILE A 16 -10.96 -2.80 13.30
N GLN A 17 -11.06 -3.77 12.41
CA GLN A 17 -9.97 -4.69 12.14
C GLN A 17 -8.90 -3.95 11.34
N SER A 18 -7.71 -3.87 11.90
CA SER A 18 -6.54 -3.35 11.22
C SER A 18 -6.28 -4.22 9.98
N ILE A 19 -6.47 -3.66 8.80
CA ILE A 19 -5.99 -4.27 7.56
C ILE A 19 -4.46 -4.16 7.63
N ALA A 20 -3.82 -5.27 7.99
CA ALA A 20 -2.37 -5.37 7.96
C ALA A 20 -1.93 -5.37 6.49
N ALA A 21 -1.51 -4.22 5.98
CA ALA A 21 -0.78 -4.16 4.72
C ALA A 21 0.58 -4.85 4.93
N PHE A 22 0.99 -5.69 3.99
CA PHE A 22 2.31 -6.31 4.02
C PHE A 22 3.37 -5.23 3.79
N SER A 23 4.09 -4.89 4.84
CA SER A 23 5.15 -3.89 4.80
C SER A 23 6.42 -4.46 5.39
N ILE A 24 7.56 -4.06 4.84
CA ILE A 24 8.88 -4.41 5.34
C ILE A 24 9.65 -3.16 5.74
N THR A 25 10.52 -3.31 6.73
CA THR A 25 11.47 -2.26 7.11
C THR A 25 12.87 -2.67 6.68
N VAL A 26 13.55 -1.77 5.97
CA VAL A 26 14.94 -1.93 5.54
C VAL A 26 15.79 -0.96 6.35
N PRO A 27 16.63 -1.49 7.28
CA PRO A 27 17.51 -0.67 8.10
C PRO A 27 18.53 0.12 7.27
N PRO A 28 19.16 1.16 7.87
CA PRO A 28 20.25 1.88 7.20
C PRO A 28 21.38 0.92 6.83
N GLN A 29 22.01 1.15 5.68
CA GLN A 29 23.13 0.36 5.15
C GLN A 29 22.83 -1.13 4.90
N GLU A 30 21.56 -1.53 4.95
CA GLU A 30 21.13 -2.90 4.65
C GLU A 30 20.36 -2.99 3.35
N GLN A 31 20.20 -4.23 2.89
CA GLN A 31 19.33 -4.62 1.78
C GLN A 31 18.48 -5.81 2.17
N ARG A 32 17.31 -5.92 1.57
CA ARG A 32 16.39 -7.06 1.71
C ARG A 32 16.08 -7.61 0.33
N CYS A 33 16.41 -8.87 0.11
CA CYS A 33 16.18 -9.56 -1.16
C CYS A 33 15.14 -10.66 -1.01
N PHE A 34 14.35 -10.81 -2.03
CA PHE A 34 13.31 -11.83 -2.17
C PHE A 34 13.47 -12.50 -3.52
N PHE A 35 12.79 -13.60 -3.74
CA PHE A 35 12.87 -14.31 -5.00
C PHE A 35 11.55 -14.98 -5.37
N GLU A 36 11.33 -15.10 -6.68
CA GLU A 36 10.24 -15.88 -7.26
C GLU A 36 10.79 -16.90 -8.26
N MET A 37 10.11 -18.03 -8.34
CA MET A 37 10.44 -19.07 -9.31
C MET A 37 9.54 -18.91 -10.54
N LEU A 38 10.11 -18.46 -11.64
CA LEU A 38 9.38 -18.23 -12.88
C LEU A 38 9.66 -19.33 -13.89
N ASP A 39 8.63 -19.67 -14.65
CA ASP A 39 8.76 -20.46 -15.87
C ASP A 39 9.01 -19.52 -17.07
N LYS A 40 9.43 -20.07 -18.18
CA LYS A 40 9.62 -19.29 -19.40
C LYS A 40 8.28 -18.69 -19.82
N GLU A 41 8.29 -17.40 -20.19
CA GLU A 41 7.13 -16.61 -20.59
C GLU A 41 6.19 -16.18 -19.44
N ASP A 42 6.49 -16.54 -18.18
CA ASP A 42 5.78 -15.95 -17.04
C ASP A 42 6.05 -14.44 -16.98
N ASN A 43 5.03 -13.66 -16.66
CA ASN A 43 5.16 -12.22 -16.47
C ASN A 43 5.22 -11.90 -14.97
N LEU A 44 6.34 -11.33 -14.55
CA LEU A 44 6.58 -10.86 -13.19
C LEU A 44 6.20 -9.38 -13.09
N HIS A 45 5.15 -9.11 -12.34
CA HIS A 45 4.71 -7.77 -12.00
C HIS A 45 5.10 -7.44 -10.57
N ILE A 46 5.93 -6.41 -10.38
CA ILE A 46 6.35 -5.93 -9.05
C ILE A 46 6.00 -4.46 -8.94
N SER A 47 5.25 -4.10 -7.92
CA SER A 47 4.98 -2.71 -7.56
C SER A 47 5.41 -2.46 -6.12
N PHE A 48 6.06 -1.33 -5.85
CA PHE A 48 6.45 -0.95 -4.50
C PHE A 48 6.22 0.54 -4.23
N GLN A 49 6.07 0.86 -2.94
CA GLN A 49 5.96 2.23 -2.46
C GLN A 49 6.63 2.37 -1.11
N VAL A 50 7.47 3.39 -0.96
CA VAL A 50 8.08 3.77 0.32
C VAL A 50 7.07 4.60 1.11
N GLY A 51 6.67 4.09 2.27
CA GLY A 51 5.66 4.72 3.13
C GLY A 51 6.24 5.58 4.23
N ASP A 52 7.48 5.29 4.68
CA ASP A 52 8.15 6.03 5.75
C ASP A 52 9.68 5.97 5.60
N GLY A 53 10.36 6.98 6.11
CA GLY A 53 11.82 7.05 6.22
C GLY A 53 12.48 8.08 5.30
N GLY A 54 13.08 9.11 5.89
CA GLY A 54 13.90 10.13 5.22
C GLY A 54 13.22 10.77 4.01
N ASN A 55 13.87 10.71 2.85
CA ASN A 55 13.34 11.27 1.60
C ASN A 55 12.30 10.39 0.92
N LEU A 56 11.84 9.30 1.56
CA LEU A 56 10.89 8.31 1.01
C LEU A 56 11.40 7.66 -0.28
N ASP A 57 12.68 7.37 -0.37
CA ASP A 57 13.36 6.82 -1.53
C ASP A 57 14.06 5.50 -1.19
N ILE A 58 14.16 4.58 -2.15
CA ILE A 58 14.85 3.31 -2.02
C ILE A 58 15.50 2.91 -3.36
N ASP A 59 16.60 2.16 -3.30
CA ASP A 59 17.16 1.53 -4.49
C ASP A 59 16.54 0.15 -4.65
N PHE A 60 16.18 -0.19 -5.89
CA PHE A 60 15.56 -1.45 -6.26
C PHE A 60 16.23 -2.03 -7.50
N TRP A 61 16.34 -3.34 -7.58
CA TRP A 61 16.78 -4.03 -8.80
C TRP A 61 16.25 -5.47 -8.85
N ILE A 62 16.17 -5.99 -10.07
CA ILE A 62 15.80 -7.37 -10.36
C ILE A 62 16.95 -8.04 -11.10
N THR A 63 17.29 -9.26 -10.72
CA THR A 63 18.27 -10.10 -11.39
C THR A 63 17.64 -11.39 -11.89
N ASN A 64 18.10 -11.83 -13.08
CA ASN A 64 17.69 -13.09 -13.67
C ASN A 64 18.45 -14.29 -13.03
N PRO A 65 18.10 -15.55 -13.37
CA PRO A 65 18.78 -16.74 -12.85
C PRO A 65 20.27 -16.83 -13.17
N SER A 66 20.75 -16.06 -14.15
CA SER A 66 22.18 -15.97 -14.49
C SER A 66 22.93 -14.91 -13.69
N GLY A 67 22.23 -14.16 -12.80
CA GLY A 67 22.80 -13.06 -12.03
C GLY A 67 22.94 -11.74 -12.83
N GLU A 68 22.36 -11.67 -14.02
CA GLU A 68 22.36 -10.47 -14.83
C GLU A 68 21.23 -9.53 -14.37
N LEU A 69 21.53 -8.23 -14.33
CA LEU A 69 20.57 -7.18 -13.99
C LEU A 69 19.54 -7.06 -15.12
N VAL A 70 18.27 -7.18 -14.75
CA VAL A 70 17.15 -7.11 -15.69
C VAL A 70 16.52 -5.73 -15.68
N ASP A 71 16.32 -5.20 -14.48
CA ASP A 71 15.68 -3.89 -14.28
C ASP A 71 16.18 -3.27 -12.98
N ASP A 72 16.26 -1.93 -12.91
CA ASP A 72 16.65 -1.21 -11.70
C ASP A 72 15.95 0.15 -11.58
N ALA A 73 15.77 0.59 -10.33
CA ALA A 73 15.39 1.95 -10.00
C ALA A 73 16.27 2.45 -8.87
N ARG A 74 16.77 3.68 -9.00
CA ARG A 74 17.62 4.30 -7.99
C ARG A 74 16.91 5.45 -7.31
N ARG A 75 16.90 5.40 -5.98
CA ARG A 75 16.29 6.45 -5.13
C ARG A 75 14.89 6.81 -5.59
N SER A 76 14.07 5.79 -5.88
CA SER A 76 12.68 5.99 -6.27
C SER A 76 11.75 5.85 -5.07
N PRO A 77 10.72 6.71 -4.93
CA PRO A 77 9.72 6.61 -3.87
C PRO A 77 8.68 5.53 -4.15
N SER A 78 8.43 5.23 -5.41
CA SER A 78 7.52 4.20 -5.87
C SER A 78 7.78 3.87 -7.32
N GLU A 79 7.68 2.61 -7.71
CA GLU A 79 7.85 2.16 -9.08
C GLU A 79 7.04 0.89 -9.33
N THR A 80 6.78 0.63 -10.60
CA THR A 80 6.10 -0.58 -11.06
C THR A 80 6.88 -1.18 -12.22
N PHE A 81 7.24 -2.45 -12.10
CA PHE A 81 8.01 -3.21 -13.08
C PHE A 81 7.20 -4.35 -13.65
N ASN A 82 7.31 -4.54 -14.96
CA ASN A 82 6.73 -5.66 -15.67
C ASN A 82 7.84 -6.36 -16.45
N HIS A 83 8.17 -7.58 -16.07
CA HIS A 83 9.22 -8.35 -16.72
C HIS A 83 8.72 -9.72 -17.16
N VAL A 84 8.92 -10.04 -18.44
CA VAL A 84 8.64 -11.37 -19.00
C VAL A 84 9.86 -12.25 -18.84
N ALA A 85 9.72 -13.38 -18.16
CA ALA A 85 10.80 -14.32 -17.91
C ALA A 85 11.23 -15.02 -19.21
N LEU A 86 12.45 -14.74 -19.67
CA LEU A 86 13.02 -15.35 -20.87
C LEU A 86 13.55 -16.76 -20.60
N VAL A 87 13.95 -17.03 -19.36
CA VAL A 87 14.55 -18.29 -18.92
C VAL A 87 13.87 -18.76 -17.64
N LYS A 88 13.55 -20.05 -17.58
CA LYS A 88 13.05 -20.65 -16.36
C LYS A 88 14.10 -20.60 -15.24
N GLY A 89 13.71 -20.15 -14.04
CA GLY A 89 14.59 -20.16 -12.88
C GLY A 89 14.21 -19.18 -11.79
N ARG A 90 15.16 -18.92 -10.91
CA ARG A 90 15.01 -18.03 -9.77
C ARG A 90 15.31 -16.60 -10.19
N TYR A 91 14.31 -15.74 -10.14
CA TYR A 91 14.46 -14.30 -10.26
C TYR A 91 14.52 -13.68 -8.87
N GLU A 92 15.55 -12.87 -8.62
CA GLU A 92 15.77 -12.23 -7.33
C GLU A 92 15.55 -10.72 -7.46
N TYR A 93 14.82 -10.15 -6.51
CA TYR A 93 14.59 -8.71 -6.46
C TYR A 93 14.95 -8.18 -5.07
N CYS A 94 15.66 -7.05 -5.06
CA CYS A 94 16.25 -6.49 -3.84
C CYS A 94 15.85 -5.05 -3.63
N PHE A 95 15.55 -4.71 -2.38
CA PHE A 95 15.35 -3.34 -1.89
C PHE A 95 16.56 -2.97 -1.04
N SER A 96 17.26 -1.88 -1.39
CA SER A 96 18.46 -1.46 -0.70
C SER A 96 18.35 -0.05 -0.13
N ASN A 97 18.72 0.07 1.13
CA ASN A 97 18.88 1.32 1.84
C ASN A 97 20.36 1.60 2.15
N SER A 98 21.26 1.11 1.30
CA SER A 98 22.73 1.21 1.52
C SER A 98 23.25 2.65 1.52
N PHE A 99 22.54 3.57 0.86
CA PHE A 99 22.89 4.99 0.80
C PHE A 99 22.47 5.80 2.04
N SER A 100 21.59 5.25 2.90
CA SER A 100 21.15 5.89 4.14
C SER A 100 22.05 5.45 5.30
N THR A 101 22.47 6.41 6.12
CA THR A 101 23.36 6.12 7.27
C THR A 101 22.62 6.01 8.61
N VAL A 102 21.43 6.59 8.73
CA VAL A 102 20.74 6.74 10.02
C VAL A 102 19.26 6.35 9.96
N THR A 103 18.63 6.43 8.79
CA THR A 103 17.16 6.34 8.69
C THR A 103 16.74 5.00 8.13
N ASP A 104 15.89 4.30 8.85
CA ASP A 104 15.17 3.12 8.36
C ASP A 104 14.19 3.53 7.25
N LYS A 105 13.93 2.63 6.31
CA LYS A 105 12.93 2.81 5.26
C LYS A 105 11.86 1.75 5.42
N THR A 106 10.60 2.17 5.50
CA THR A 106 9.47 1.25 5.50
C THR A 106 8.77 1.32 4.16
N LEU A 107 8.67 0.19 3.49
CA LEU A 107 8.02 0.08 2.19
C LEU A 107 6.97 -1.02 2.18
N SER A 108 5.96 -0.83 1.37
CA SER A 108 5.01 -1.86 0.97
C SER A 108 5.28 -2.26 -0.47
N PHE A 109 5.19 -3.54 -0.78
CA PHE A 109 5.35 -4.03 -2.13
C PHE A 109 4.35 -5.15 -2.41
N ASN A 110 4.04 -5.33 -3.68
CA ASN A 110 3.20 -6.40 -4.18
C ASN A 110 3.91 -7.09 -5.34
N VAL A 111 3.83 -8.41 -5.38
CA VAL A 111 4.44 -9.23 -6.43
C VAL A 111 3.38 -10.18 -6.97
N ILE A 112 3.17 -10.14 -8.26
CA ILE A 112 2.21 -10.98 -8.97
C ILE A 112 2.94 -11.69 -10.10
N VAL A 113 2.80 -13.00 -10.14
CA VAL A 113 3.29 -13.83 -11.26
C VAL A 113 2.09 -14.21 -12.13
N ILE A 114 2.06 -13.67 -13.32
CA ILE A 114 1.02 -13.96 -14.32
C ILE A 114 1.57 -15.02 -15.25
N LYS A 115 0.95 -16.20 -15.24
CA LYS A 115 1.34 -17.30 -16.14
C LYS A 115 0.67 -17.12 -17.50
N PRO A 116 1.42 -17.28 -18.60
CA PRO A 116 0.81 -17.27 -19.92
C PRO A 116 -0.21 -18.41 -20.00
N PHE A 117 -1.34 -18.12 -20.56
CA PHE A 117 -2.34 -19.14 -20.81
C PHE A 117 -1.84 -20.06 -21.91
N VAL A 118 -1.41 -21.26 -21.55
CA VAL A 118 -1.03 -22.31 -22.51
C VAL A 118 -2.32 -22.80 -23.17
N GLU A 119 -2.50 -22.45 -24.40
CA GLU A 119 -3.57 -22.99 -25.24
C GLU A 119 -3.28 -24.46 -25.51
N ASP A 120 -4.06 -25.35 -24.89
CA ASP A 120 -4.12 -26.74 -25.33
C ASP A 120 -4.64 -26.78 -26.77
N THR A 121 -3.75 -27.01 -27.72
CA THR A 121 -3.97 -26.98 -29.18
C THR A 121 -4.94 -28.04 -29.67
N THR A 122 -5.72 -28.67 -28.80
CA THR A 122 -6.67 -29.74 -29.17
C THR A 122 -8.14 -29.37 -29.15
N SER A 123 -8.51 -28.14 -28.76
CA SER A 123 -9.91 -27.69 -28.86
C SER A 123 -10.11 -26.71 -29.99
N LYS A 124 -11.07 -27.02 -30.85
CA LYS A 124 -11.55 -26.17 -31.95
C LYS A 124 -11.70 -24.72 -31.47
N VAL A 125 -11.07 -23.81 -32.21
CA VAL A 125 -11.15 -22.36 -31.96
C VAL A 125 -12.63 -21.95 -31.96
N ASP A 126 -13.17 -21.75 -30.77
CA ASP A 126 -14.51 -21.20 -30.61
C ASP A 126 -14.38 -19.68 -30.78
N PRO A 127 -15.08 -19.02 -31.74
CA PRO A 127 -14.99 -17.58 -31.97
C PRO A 127 -15.32 -16.78 -30.69
N LEU A 128 -16.11 -17.34 -29.79
CA LEU A 128 -16.43 -16.77 -28.48
C LEU A 128 -15.18 -16.68 -27.57
N ALA A 129 -14.26 -17.64 -27.67
CA ALA A 129 -13.02 -17.61 -26.88
C ALA A 129 -12.06 -16.49 -27.31
N HIS A 130 -12.10 -16.05 -28.57
CA HIS A 130 -11.33 -14.89 -29.04
C HIS A 130 -11.87 -13.57 -28.49
N GLU A 131 -13.18 -13.38 -28.52
CA GLU A 131 -13.82 -12.16 -27.96
C GLU A 131 -13.65 -12.06 -26.43
N LEU A 132 -13.71 -13.20 -25.72
CA LEU A 132 -13.43 -13.25 -24.28
C LEU A 132 -11.98 -12.88 -23.95
N ARG A 133 -11.02 -13.17 -24.82
CA ARG A 133 -9.61 -12.80 -24.63
C ARG A 133 -9.37 -11.31 -24.82
N GLU A 134 -9.98 -10.73 -25.85
CA GLU A 134 -9.91 -9.28 -26.10
C GLU A 134 -10.52 -8.50 -24.95
N LEU A 135 -11.63 -9.02 -24.40
CA LEU A 135 -12.26 -8.45 -23.22
C LEU A 135 -11.38 -8.60 -21.96
N ALA A 136 -10.76 -9.75 -21.76
CA ALA A 136 -9.86 -10.00 -20.64
C ALA A 136 -8.61 -9.11 -20.70
N ALA A 137 -8.00 -8.92 -21.87
CA ALA A 137 -6.87 -8.01 -22.07
C ALA A 137 -7.27 -6.54 -21.78
N GLY A 138 -8.45 -6.11 -22.22
CA GLY A 138 -8.96 -4.78 -21.91
C GLY A 138 -9.26 -4.57 -20.43
N ILE A 139 -9.73 -5.59 -19.73
CA ILE A 139 -9.93 -5.53 -18.27
C ILE A 139 -8.58 -5.42 -17.54
N GLU A 140 -7.57 -6.14 -18.01
CA GLU A 140 -6.22 -6.11 -17.41
C GLU A 140 -5.56 -4.74 -17.57
N GLU A 141 -5.73 -4.08 -18.71
CA GLU A 141 -5.27 -2.71 -18.93
C GLU A 141 -5.97 -1.71 -18.00
N ILE A 142 -7.28 -1.85 -17.79
CA ILE A 142 -8.04 -1.02 -16.85
C ILE A 142 -7.63 -1.26 -15.39
N ILE A 143 -7.31 -2.50 -15.02
CA ILE A 143 -6.82 -2.84 -13.67
C ILE A 143 -5.47 -2.16 -13.41
N ASN A 144 -4.57 -2.18 -14.38
CA ASN A 144 -3.25 -1.54 -14.28
C ASN A 144 -3.36 -0.01 -14.14
N GLU A 145 -4.26 0.64 -14.87
CA GLU A 145 -4.53 2.08 -14.73
C GLU A 145 -5.17 2.42 -13.37
N GLN A 146 -6.05 1.56 -12.88
CA GLN A 146 -6.67 1.75 -11.56
C GLN A 146 -5.64 1.59 -10.43
N GLU A 147 -4.70 0.68 -10.54
CA GLU A 147 -3.67 0.45 -9.52
C GLU A 147 -2.73 1.66 -9.38
N TYR A 148 -2.36 2.29 -10.49
CA TYR A 148 -1.62 3.56 -10.50
C TYR A 148 -2.41 4.69 -9.82
N THR A 149 -3.70 4.78 -10.08
CA THR A 149 -4.57 5.79 -9.46
C THR A 149 -4.76 5.55 -7.97
N ILE A 150 -4.91 4.29 -7.54
CA ILE A 150 -5.03 3.89 -6.13
C ILE A 150 -3.74 4.20 -5.36
N ALA A 151 -2.57 3.96 -5.94
CA ALA A 151 -1.29 4.29 -5.32
C ALA A 151 -1.14 5.80 -5.08
N ARG A 152 -1.54 6.62 -6.05
CA ARG A 152 -1.54 8.09 -5.94
C ARG A 152 -2.56 8.59 -4.92
N GLU A 153 -3.74 7.98 -4.86
CA GLU A 153 -4.79 8.33 -3.91
C GLU A 153 -4.39 7.97 -2.47
N ARG A 154 -3.69 6.85 -2.25
CA ARG A 154 -3.17 6.48 -0.93
C ARG A 154 -2.18 7.49 -0.36
N MET A 155 -1.29 8.05 -1.19
CA MET A 155 -0.38 9.12 -0.74
C MET A 155 -1.14 10.37 -0.30
N HIS A 156 -2.14 10.79 -1.06
CA HIS A 156 -3.00 11.92 -0.68
C HIS A 156 -3.84 11.63 0.56
N ARG A 157 -4.32 10.39 0.69
CA ARG A 157 -5.12 9.96 1.84
C ARG A 157 -4.32 9.94 3.13
N ASN A 158 -3.10 9.43 3.15
CA ASN A 158 -2.25 9.40 4.35
C ASN A 158 -1.94 10.81 4.86
N THR A 159 -1.69 11.76 3.96
CA THR A 159 -1.49 13.17 4.31
C THR A 159 -2.77 13.81 4.85
N ALA A 160 -3.93 13.52 4.24
CA ALA A 160 -5.22 14.01 4.68
C ALA A 160 -5.64 13.40 6.02
N GLU A 161 -5.38 12.12 6.25
CA GLU A 161 -5.75 11.40 7.48
C GLU A 161 -4.92 11.87 8.69
N SER A 162 -3.62 12.13 8.51
CA SER A 162 -2.76 12.76 9.52
C SER A 162 -3.24 14.17 9.90
N THR A 163 -3.64 14.97 8.91
CA THR A 163 -4.17 16.31 9.14
C THR A 163 -5.54 16.27 9.81
N ASN A 164 -6.42 15.37 9.39
CA ASN A 164 -7.76 15.20 9.97
C ASN A 164 -7.70 14.78 11.43
N SER A 165 -6.81 13.87 11.80
CA SER A 165 -6.61 13.46 13.19
C SER A 165 -6.19 14.62 14.09
N ARG A 166 -5.27 15.47 13.64
CA ARG A 166 -4.86 16.68 14.38
C ARG A 166 -6.01 17.66 14.55
N VAL A 167 -6.74 17.95 13.49
CA VAL A 167 -7.90 18.87 13.54
C VAL A 167 -8.99 18.33 14.47
N MET A 168 -9.28 17.03 14.44
CA MET A 168 -10.26 16.41 15.33
C MET A 168 -9.89 16.54 16.80
N TRP A 169 -8.63 16.30 17.18
CA TRP A 169 -8.16 16.46 18.54
C TRP A 169 -8.21 17.92 19.02
N TRP A 170 -7.83 18.87 18.16
CA TRP A 170 -7.91 20.30 18.48
C TRP A 170 -9.35 20.79 18.65
N SER A 171 -10.26 20.37 17.79
CA SER A 171 -11.68 20.75 17.90
C SER A 171 -12.34 20.16 19.15
N LEU A 172 -11.97 18.93 19.55
CA LEU A 172 -12.48 18.28 20.76
C LEU A 172 -11.98 19.02 22.02
N LEU A 173 -10.70 19.40 22.05
CA LEU A 173 -10.12 20.20 23.13
C LEU A 173 -10.77 21.56 23.22
N GLN A 174 -11.00 22.25 22.10
CA GLN A 174 -11.65 23.56 22.06
C GLN A 174 -13.10 23.49 22.54
N SER A 175 -13.84 22.46 22.13
CA SER A 175 -15.21 22.23 22.63
C SER A 175 -15.24 21.98 24.13
N GLY A 176 -14.29 21.20 24.67
CA GLY A 176 -14.15 20.96 26.10
C GLY A 176 -13.91 22.25 26.89
N ILE A 177 -13.03 23.12 26.40
CA ILE A 177 -12.77 24.43 27.05
C ILE A 177 -14.04 25.31 27.08
N LEU A 178 -14.77 25.34 25.95
CA LEU A 178 -16.03 26.07 25.88
C LEU A 178 -17.06 25.60 26.92
N PHE A 179 -17.21 24.28 27.06
CA PHE A 179 -18.10 23.70 28.08
C PHE A 179 -17.70 24.07 29.49
N VAL A 180 -16.40 24.03 29.81
CA VAL A 180 -15.88 24.43 31.13
C VAL A 180 -16.16 25.93 31.42
N VAL A 181 -15.92 26.80 30.44
CA VAL A 181 -16.19 28.25 30.58
C VAL A 181 -17.68 28.50 30.78
N CYS A 182 -18.56 27.85 30.00
CA CYS A 182 -20.02 27.99 30.18
C CYS A 182 -20.48 27.51 31.56
N ALA A 183 -20.00 26.37 32.04
CA ALA A 183 -20.32 25.84 33.35
C ALA A 183 -19.83 26.76 34.45
N PHE A 184 -18.63 27.34 34.31
CA PHE A 184 -18.09 28.31 35.25
C PHE A 184 -18.93 29.61 35.28
N GLN A 185 -19.34 30.13 34.14
CA GLN A 185 -20.20 31.31 34.04
C GLN A 185 -21.55 31.07 34.72
N ILE A 186 -22.19 29.93 34.49
CA ILE A 186 -23.48 29.59 35.12
C ILE A 186 -23.34 29.48 36.63
N THR A 187 -22.30 28.82 37.14
CA THR A 187 -22.07 28.69 38.59
C THR A 187 -21.70 30.01 39.23
N TYR A 188 -20.93 30.86 38.54
CA TYR A 188 -20.58 32.20 39.03
C TYR A 188 -21.80 33.10 39.13
N LEU A 189 -22.65 33.12 38.08
CA LEU A 189 -23.89 33.91 38.09
C LEU A 189 -24.87 33.44 39.18
N LYS A 190 -25.05 32.13 39.36
CA LYS A 190 -25.88 31.59 40.46
C LYS A 190 -25.40 32.08 41.81
N ARG A 191 -24.09 32.03 42.06
CA ARG A 191 -23.51 32.45 43.35
C ARG A 191 -23.55 33.94 43.56
N PHE A 192 -23.68 34.74 42.50
CA PHE A 192 -23.77 36.19 42.60
C PHE A 192 -25.21 36.66 42.92
N PHE A 193 -26.21 35.88 42.54
CA PHE A 193 -27.65 36.22 42.80
C PHE A 193 -28.24 35.51 44.03
N GLU A 194 -27.52 34.62 44.69
CA GLU A 194 -27.84 34.03 45.97
C GLU A 194 -27.19 34.82 47.11
#